data_e4440e3a8b93040f6008963ddc39e3eb
#
_entry.id   e4440e3a8b93040f6008963ddc39e3eb
#
_cell.length_a   1.000
_cell.length_b   1.000
_cell.length_c   1.000
_cell.angle_alpha   90.00
_cell.angle_beta   90.00
_cell.angle_gamma   90.00
#
_symmetry.space_group_name_H-M   'P 1'
#
loop_
_entity.id
_entity.type
_entity.pdbx_description
1 polymer ?
#
loop_
_entity_poly.entity_id
_entity_poly.type
_entity_poly.pdbx_seq_one_letter_code
_entity_poly.pdbx_strand_id
1 'polypeptide(L)'
;MRNIILTTYDTAFFHHGGGEREMFLLCDALNASNMQAEMYGPNSKPIDSYDAAIHFSLTPESSHFVATLRENVSALYLWQNVWFVEEPSESYINNISEQLRKFDYIIFKSDAEENNFLQYFTVPENKIIRVVTGVDLSFGIQEDSDIFRDVHNLDEYLFWPGIIEPQKNQLTAINALKNLDIPIVFAGDIRDRGYYDLCKSVAPKSYLFLNEMPPASQLLRSAMCYCKLYIEIPTDFPGISAFEAALSGCHMVLNDCEWSRSHFSDDAVYVNPFSEDEILSTVTNALLCDYDDPINTKKYRQY
;
A
#
# COMPACT_ATOMS: atom_id res chain seq x y z
N MET A 1 2.18 -6.50 30.94
CA MET A 1 2.13 -6.63 29.46
C MET A 1 1.08 -5.63 29.02
N ARG A 2 1.34 -4.80 28.01
CA ARG A 2 0.35 -3.80 27.55
C ARG A 2 -0.60 -4.44 26.56
N ASN A 3 -1.91 -4.21 26.78
CA ASN A 3 -2.96 -4.65 25.87
C ASN A 3 -3.26 -3.52 24.88
N ILE A 4 -3.15 -3.80 23.59
CA ILE A 4 -3.33 -2.82 22.52
C ILE A 4 -4.43 -3.31 21.58
N ILE A 5 -5.37 -2.41 21.24
CA ILE A 5 -6.38 -2.67 20.23
C ILE A 5 -6.06 -1.87 18.96
N LEU A 6 -6.05 -2.54 17.80
CA LEU A 6 -5.94 -1.89 16.50
C LEU A 6 -7.34 -1.73 15.93
N THR A 7 -7.67 -0.54 15.47
CA THR A 7 -8.99 -0.18 14.97
C THR A 7 -8.88 0.58 13.66
N THR A 8 -9.94 0.60 12.87
CA THR A 8 -10.04 1.38 11.63
C THR A 8 -11.48 1.81 11.41
N TYR A 9 -11.80 2.46 10.29
CA TYR A 9 -13.17 2.81 9.93
C TYR A 9 -13.99 1.55 9.61
N ASP A 10 -15.30 1.63 9.76
CA ASP A 10 -16.22 0.49 9.80
C ASP A 10 -16.32 -0.32 8.49
N THR A 11 -16.07 0.32 7.33
CA THR A 11 -16.12 -0.33 6.02
C THR A 11 -14.76 -0.81 5.48
N ALA A 12 -13.67 -0.64 6.23
CA ALA A 12 -12.31 -0.95 5.79
C ALA A 12 -12.15 -2.39 5.26
N PHE A 13 -12.77 -3.36 5.94
CA PHE A 13 -12.63 -4.78 5.56
C PHE A 13 -13.61 -5.27 4.49
N PHE A 14 -14.38 -4.38 3.87
CA PHE A 14 -15.22 -4.76 2.72
C PHE A 14 -14.39 -4.96 1.46
N HIS A 15 -13.27 -4.26 1.36
CA HIS A 15 -12.30 -4.38 0.27
C HIS A 15 -10.90 -4.26 0.86
N HIS A 16 -10.18 -5.36 0.93
CA HIS A 16 -8.84 -5.37 1.48
C HIS A 16 -7.86 -4.60 0.60
N GLY A 17 -7.06 -3.75 1.22
CA GLY A 17 -6.03 -2.96 0.58
C GLY A 17 -4.73 -2.91 1.38
N GLY A 18 -3.85 -2.01 0.96
CA GLY A 18 -2.56 -1.81 1.63
C GLY A 18 -2.68 -1.41 3.11
N GLY A 19 -3.69 -0.60 3.45
CA GLY A 19 -3.91 -0.14 4.83
C GLY A 19 -4.31 -1.28 5.77
N GLU A 20 -5.22 -2.15 5.37
CA GLU A 20 -5.64 -3.32 6.14
C GLU A 20 -4.48 -4.30 6.30
N ARG A 21 -3.68 -4.49 5.25
CA ARG A 21 -2.48 -5.33 5.30
C ARG A 21 -1.43 -4.78 6.27
N GLU A 22 -1.19 -3.49 6.25
CA GLU A 22 -0.28 -2.82 7.18
C GLU A 22 -0.74 -2.97 8.63
N MET A 23 -2.05 -2.92 8.87
CA MET A 23 -2.65 -3.15 10.18
C MET A 23 -2.38 -4.58 10.70
N PHE A 24 -2.49 -5.62 9.85
CA PHE A 24 -2.13 -6.99 10.21
C PHE A 24 -0.65 -7.12 10.55
N LEU A 25 0.24 -6.57 9.71
CA LEU A 25 1.68 -6.60 9.95
C LEU A 25 2.08 -5.91 11.26
N LEU A 26 1.46 -4.75 11.56
CA LEU A 26 1.71 -4.06 12.83
C LEU A 26 1.22 -4.89 14.02
N CYS A 27 0.06 -5.53 13.92
CA CYS A 27 -0.47 -6.41 14.96
C CYS A 27 0.50 -7.55 15.26
N ASP A 28 1.00 -8.22 14.22
CA ASP A 28 1.95 -9.32 14.35
C ASP A 28 3.29 -8.84 14.94
N ALA A 29 3.82 -7.69 14.50
CA ALA A 29 5.05 -7.10 15.01
C ALA A 29 4.95 -6.74 16.51
N LEU A 30 3.83 -6.16 16.93
CA LEU A 30 3.57 -5.85 18.33
C LEU A 30 3.53 -7.12 19.20
N ASN A 31 2.87 -8.17 18.72
CA ASN A 31 2.82 -9.45 19.41
C ASN A 31 4.20 -10.12 19.48
N ALA A 32 4.99 -10.06 18.42
CA ALA A 32 6.38 -10.53 18.43
C ALA A 32 7.27 -9.76 19.41
N SER A 33 6.92 -8.51 19.74
CA SER A 33 7.62 -7.64 20.69
C SER A 33 7.12 -7.77 22.14
N ASN A 34 6.47 -8.85 22.50
CA ASN A 34 5.91 -9.12 23.84
C ASN A 34 4.83 -8.12 24.31
N MET A 35 4.14 -7.48 23.39
CA MET A 35 2.88 -6.79 23.63
C MET A 35 1.71 -7.73 23.36
N GLN A 36 0.52 -7.40 23.84
CA GLN A 36 -0.70 -8.12 23.48
C GLN A 36 -1.50 -7.19 22.55
N ALA A 37 -1.40 -7.40 21.26
CA ALA A 37 -2.13 -6.64 20.27
C ALA A 37 -3.20 -7.51 19.61
N GLU A 38 -4.38 -6.97 19.42
CA GLU A 38 -5.45 -7.61 18.68
C GLU A 38 -6.21 -6.59 17.81
N MET A 39 -6.81 -7.08 16.75
CA MET A 39 -7.63 -6.26 15.87
C MET A 39 -9.06 -6.20 16.40
N TYR A 40 -9.67 -5.02 16.35
CA TYR A 40 -11.06 -4.85 16.75
C TYR A 40 -12.01 -5.65 15.86
N GLY A 41 -12.86 -6.44 16.50
CA GLY A 41 -13.82 -7.29 15.81
C GLY A 41 -14.81 -7.94 16.77
N PRO A 42 -15.64 -8.87 16.30
CA PRO A 42 -16.71 -9.51 17.09
C PRO A 42 -16.23 -10.26 18.34
N ASN A 43 -14.96 -10.66 18.36
CA ASN A 43 -14.35 -11.42 19.46
C ASN A 43 -13.46 -10.56 20.36
N SER A 44 -13.37 -9.25 20.10
CA SER A 44 -12.58 -8.35 20.93
C SER A 44 -13.16 -8.24 22.34
N LYS A 45 -12.29 -8.02 23.31
CA LYS A 45 -12.70 -7.66 24.67
C LYS A 45 -13.40 -6.29 24.69
N PRO A 46 -14.10 -5.92 25.76
CA PRO A 46 -14.57 -4.56 25.94
C PRO A 46 -13.42 -3.53 25.82
N ILE A 47 -13.68 -2.38 25.20
CA ILE A 47 -12.66 -1.38 24.86
C ILE A 47 -11.88 -0.89 26.10
N ASP A 48 -12.51 -0.78 27.24
CA ASP A 48 -11.91 -0.40 28.53
C ASP A 48 -10.92 -1.44 29.10
N SER A 49 -10.83 -2.60 28.46
CA SER A 49 -9.84 -3.65 28.82
C SER A 49 -8.46 -3.44 28.17
N TYR A 50 -8.32 -2.42 27.30
CA TYR A 50 -7.06 -2.11 26.62
C TYR A 50 -6.38 -0.90 27.21
N ASP A 51 -5.05 -0.95 27.29
CA ASP A 51 -4.21 0.17 27.75
C ASP A 51 -4.11 1.26 26.67
N ALA A 52 -4.12 0.86 25.41
CA ALA A 52 -3.97 1.75 24.26
C ALA A 52 -4.78 1.31 23.04
N ALA A 53 -5.13 2.28 22.19
CA ALA A 53 -5.67 2.01 20.87
C ALA A 53 -4.82 2.67 19.78
N ILE A 54 -4.64 1.96 18.67
CA ILE A 54 -4.06 2.50 17.43
C ILE A 54 -5.17 2.51 16.38
N HIS A 55 -5.61 3.69 15.99
CA HIS A 55 -6.65 3.87 14.97
C HIS A 55 -6.01 4.15 13.61
N PHE A 56 -6.38 3.36 12.62
CA PHE A 56 -5.88 3.48 11.24
C PHE A 56 -6.85 4.30 10.40
N SER A 57 -6.32 5.24 9.64
CA SER A 57 -7.06 5.98 8.61
C SER A 57 -8.25 6.77 9.17
N LEU A 58 -8.05 8.05 9.38
CA LEU A 58 -9.08 8.91 9.95
C LEU A 58 -10.07 9.37 8.85
N THR A 59 -11.36 9.11 9.06
CA THR A 59 -12.45 9.56 8.19
C THR A 59 -13.47 10.40 8.98
N PRO A 60 -14.29 11.23 8.31
CA PRO A 60 -15.36 11.97 8.99
C PRO A 60 -16.32 11.07 9.78
N GLU A 61 -16.60 9.87 9.28
CA GLU A 61 -17.51 8.88 9.88
C GLU A 61 -16.93 8.27 11.17
N SER A 62 -15.60 8.25 11.31
CA SER A 62 -14.91 7.73 12.49
C SER A 62 -15.15 8.55 13.77
N SER A 63 -15.72 9.74 13.69
CA SER A 63 -15.78 10.73 14.77
C SER A 63 -16.37 10.19 16.07
N HIS A 64 -17.48 9.41 15.99
CA HIS A 64 -18.09 8.81 17.17
C HIS A 64 -17.23 7.70 17.76
N PHE A 65 -16.66 6.86 16.90
CA PHE A 65 -15.82 5.75 17.35
C PHE A 65 -14.51 6.24 17.99
N VAL A 66 -13.87 7.24 17.39
CA VAL A 66 -12.67 7.89 17.96
C VAL A 66 -12.98 8.54 19.32
N ALA A 67 -14.17 9.14 19.50
CA ALA A 67 -14.58 9.67 20.79
C ALA A 67 -14.71 8.54 21.84
N THR A 68 -15.35 7.44 21.46
CA THR A 68 -15.48 6.26 22.34
C THR A 68 -14.13 5.67 22.71
N LEU A 69 -13.19 5.55 21.75
CA LEU A 69 -11.84 5.09 22.05
C LEU A 69 -11.17 6.00 23.08
N ARG A 70 -11.24 7.33 22.86
CA ARG A 70 -10.60 8.32 23.78
C ARG A 70 -11.10 8.22 25.21
N GLU A 71 -12.37 7.94 25.42
CA GLU A 71 -12.98 7.81 26.75
C GLU A 71 -12.56 6.54 27.49
N ASN A 72 -12.12 5.50 26.78
CA ASN A 72 -11.92 4.16 27.33
C ASN A 72 -10.46 3.70 27.38
N VAL A 73 -9.53 4.31 26.62
CA VAL A 73 -8.10 3.91 26.64
C VAL A 73 -7.22 4.99 27.25
N SER A 74 -6.10 4.58 27.84
CA SER A 74 -5.14 5.51 28.45
C SER A 74 -4.34 6.27 27.40
N ALA A 75 -4.07 5.66 26.23
CA ALA A 75 -3.33 6.27 25.12
C ALA A 75 -4.01 5.96 23.79
N LEU A 76 -4.19 6.99 22.95
CA LEU A 76 -4.81 6.89 21.65
C LEU A 76 -3.85 7.40 20.57
N TYR A 77 -3.49 6.51 19.65
CA TYR A 77 -2.58 6.76 18.53
C TYR A 77 -3.34 6.78 17.21
N LEU A 78 -3.00 7.71 16.34
CA LEU A 78 -3.42 7.68 14.94
C LEU A 78 -2.28 7.11 14.10
N TRP A 79 -2.55 6.01 13.39
CA TRP A 79 -1.73 5.54 12.30
C TRP A 79 -2.21 6.18 11.02
N GLN A 80 -1.47 7.20 10.56
CA GLN A 80 -1.88 8.01 9.43
C GLN A 80 -1.70 7.23 8.11
N ASN A 81 -2.77 7.21 7.30
CA ASN A 81 -2.82 6.52 6.00
C ASN A 81 -3.57 7.33 4.93
N VAL A 82 -3.89 8.60 5.23
CA VAL A 82 -4.60 9.46 4.28
C VAL A 82 -3.58 10.27 3.47
N TRP A 83 -3.76 10.29 2.16
CA TRP A 83 -2.96 11.08 1.23
C TRP A 83 -3.87 11.98 0.40
N PHE A 84 -3.56 13.25 0.34
CA PHE A 84 -4.33 14.25 -0.39
C PHE A 84 -3.68 14.50 -1.75
N VAL A 85 -4.39 14.08 -2.82
CA VAL A 85 -4.04 14.40 -4.21
C VAL A 85 -4.64 15.76 -4.60
N GLU A 86 -5.83 16.03 -4.06
CA GLU A 86 -6.56 17.28 -4.25
C GLU A 86 -6.81 17.96 -2.90
N GLU A 87 -7.07 19.25 -2.91
CA GLU A 87 -7.39 20.01 -1.69
C GLU A 87 -8.69 19.49 -1.07
N PRO A 88 -8.66 19.04 0.19
CA PRO A 88 -9.86 18.57 0.89
C PRO A 88 -10.80 19.74 1.18
N SER A 89 -12.11 19.43 1.24
CA SER A 89 -13.13 20.44 1.55
C SER A 89 -12.95 21.00 2.97
N GLU A 90 -13.38 22.26 3.18
CA GLU A 90 -13.33 22.91 4.49
C GLU A 90 -14.08 22.10 5.56
N SER A 91 -15.21 21.49 5.21
CA SER A 91 -15.98 20.64 6.14
C SER A 91 -15.20 19.39 6.55
N TYR A 92 -14.45 18.78 5.62
CA TYR A 92 -13.57 17.66 5.91
C TYR A 92 -12.44 18.09 6.85
N ILE A 93 -11.74 19.20 6.52
CA ILE A 93 -10.64 19.74 7.35
C ILE A 93 -11.12 20.01 8.77
N ASN A 94 -12.28 20.66 8.94
CA ASN A 94 -12.83 20.98 10.25
C ASN A 94 -13.15 19.71 11.05
N ASN A 95 -13.78 18.72 10.43
CA ASN A 95 -14.14 17.47 11.09
C ASN A 95 -12.89 16.70 11.53
N ILE A 96 -11.92 16.49 10.62
CA ILE A 96 -10.69 15.77 10.94
C ILE A 96 -9.87 16.53 12.00
N SER A 97 -9.79 17.87 11.92
CA SER A 97 -9.10 18.69 12.94
C SER A 97 -9.70 18.52 14.33
N GLU A 98 -11.01 18.38 14.45
CA GLU A 98 -11.67 18.10 15.72
C GLU A 98 -11.32 16.70 16.25
N GLN A 99 -11.30 15.70 15.39
CA GLN A 99 -10.92 14.34 15.76
C GLN A 99 -9.44 14.26 16.19
N LEU A 100 -8.52 14.92 15.46
CA LEU A 100 -7.08 14.94 15.76
C LEU A 100 -6.76 15.42 17.19
N ARG A 101 -7.57 16.30 17.75
CA ARG A 101 -7.38 16.77 19.15
C ARG A 101 -7.51 15.65 20.17
N LYS A 102 -8.21 14.56 19.86
CA LYS A 102 -8.45 13.42 20.73
C LYS A 102 -7.26 12.46 20.81
N PHE A 103 -6.36 12.51 19.84
CA PHE A 103 -5.18 11.65 19.79
C PHE A 103 -4.05 12.21 20.66
N ASP A 104 -3.36 11.31 21.35
CA ASP A 104 -2.14 11.64 22.09
C ASP A 104 -0.97 11.75 21.13
N TYR A 105 -0.92 10.86 20.11
CA TYR A 105 0.14 10.82 19.13
C TYR A 105 -0.40 10.52 17.73
N ILE A 106 0.32 11.05 16.72
CA ILE A 106 0.08 10.79 15.29
C ILE A 106 1.35 10.20 14.72
N ILE A 107 1.21 9.07 14.06
CA ILE A 107 2.32 8.28 13.51
C ILE A 107 2.40 8.52 12.01
N PHE A 108 3.55 8.98 11.54
CA PHE A 108 3.88 9.11 10.13
C PHE A 108 5.01 8.14 9.76
N LYS A 109 4.95 7.61 8.54
CA LYS A 109 5.87 6.59 8.03
C LYS A 109 6.93 7.15 7.10
N SER A 110 6.79 8.40 6.69
CA SER A 110 7.77 9.12 5.88
C SER A 110 7.59 10.64 6.00
N ASP A 111 8.65 11.37 5.66
CA ASP A 111 8.59 12.83 5.57
C ASP A 111 7.59 13.29 4.50
N ALA A 112 7.46 12.55 3.40
CA ALA A 112 6.50 12.85 2.33
C ALA A 112 5.05 12.75 2.86
N GLU A 113 4.71 11.71 3.63
CA GLU A 113 3.39 11.54 4.25
C GLU A 113 3.11 12.66 5.27
N GLU A 114 4.08 12.96 6.13
CA GLU A 114 3.99 14.04 7.10
C GLU A 114 3.79 15.39 6.42
N ASN A 115 4.60 15.71 5.42
CA ASN A 115 4.51 16.95 4.66
C ASN A 115 3.15 17.10 3.96
N ASN A 116 2.65 16.03 3.30
CA ASN A 116 1.34 16.05 2.65
C ASN A 116 0.20 16.32 3.66
N PHE A 117 0.25 15.68 4.81
CA PHE A 117 -0.77 15.83 5.85
C PHE A 117 -0.73 17.22 6.51
N LEU A 118 0.46 17.71 6.85
CA LEU A 118 0.65 18.98 7.55
C LEU A 118 0.35 20.21 6.69
N GLN A 119 0.14 20.07 5.37
CA GLN A 119 -0.37 21.15 4.53
C GLN A 119 -1.79 21.59 4.96
N TYR A 120 -2.58 20.67 5.47
CA TYR A 120 -3.99 20.89 5.80
C TYR A 120 -4.27 20.86 7.30
N PHE A 121 -3.43 20.18 8.10
CA PHE A 121 -3.66 19.98 9.52
C PHE A 121 -2.49 20.45 10.38
N THR A 122 -2.81 21.05 11.51
CA THR A 122 -1.80 21.45 12.48
C THR A 122 -1.67 20.40 13.57
N VAL A 123 -0.48 19.82 13.69
CA VAL A 123 -0.13 18.84 14.71
C VAL A 123 1.07 19.37 15.54
N PRO A 124 0.98 19.44 16.87
CA PRO A 124 2.14 19.79 17.69
C PRO A 124 3.27 18.77 17.53
N GLU A 125 4.52 19.23 17.39
CA GLU A 125 5.69 18.37 17.18
C GLU A 125 5.84 17.29 18.28
N ASN A 126 5.52 17.60 19.50
CA ASN A 126 5.57 16.64 20.61
C ASN A 126 4.51 15.53 20.55
N LYS A 127 3.58 15.58 19.59
CA LYS A 127 2.61 14.52 19.31
C LYS A 127 2.99 13.69 18.08
N ILE A 128 4.01 14.07 17.34
CA ILE A 128 4.44 13.35 16.14
C ILE A 128 5.39 12.23 16.51
N ILE A 129 5.09 11.04 15.98
CA ILE A 129 5.97 9.88 16.03
C ILE A 129 6.31 9.51 14.59
N ARG A 130 7.59 9.39 14.29
CA ARG A 130 8.08 8.98 12.98
C ARG A 130 8.57 7.54 13.05
N VAL A 131 8.06 6.70 12.16
CA VAL A 131 8.43 5.29 12.02
C VAL A 131 8.77 5.01 10.55
N VAL A 132 9.31 3.84 10.28
CA VAL A 132 9.47 3.35 8.91
C VAL A 132 8.31 2.42 8.55
N THR A 133 7.97 2.33 7.27
CA THR A 133 6.97 1.39 6.79
C THR A 133 7.46 -0.04 7.01
N GLY A 134 6.66 -0.86 7.69
CA GLY A 134 6.97 -2.27 7.87
C GLY A 134 6.61 -3.11 6.64
N VAL A 135 7.41 -4.11 6.34
CA VAL A 135 7.17 -5.08 5.26
C VAL A 135 7.44 -6.50 5.75
N ASP A 136 6.74 -7.49 5.20
CA ASP A 136 6.97 -8.89 5.53
C ASP A 136 8.31 -9.37 4.94
N LEU A 137 9.25 -9.72 5.82
CA LEU A 137 10.60 -10.13 5.45
C LEU A 137 10.65 -11.41 4.59
N SER A 138 9.56 -12.18 4.53
CA SER A 138 9.48 -13.36 3.67
C SER A 138 9.60 -13.03 2.17
N PHE A 139 9.29 -11.80 1.77
CA PHE A 139 9.52 -11.33 0.39
C PHE A 139 11.01 -11.24 0.02
N GLY A 140 11.90 -11.14 1.01
CA GLY A 140 13.35 -11.19 0.81
C GLY A 140 13.93 -12.62 0.73
N ILE A 141 13.08 -13.64 0.77
CA ILE A 141 13.47 -15.04 0.58
C ILE A 141 13.28 -15.38 -0.90
N GLN A 142 14.36 -15.77 -1.55
CA GLN A 142 14.30 -16.21 -2.94
C GLN A 142 13.46 -17.50 -3.04
N GLU A 143 12.49 -17.52 -3.94
CA GLU A 143 11.70 -18.72 -4.23
C GLU A 143 12.52 -19.68 -5.11
N ASP A 144 12.49 -20.97 -4.76
CA ASP A 144 13.25 -22.01 -5.46
C ASP A 144 12.61 -22.44 -6.79
N SER A 145 11.34 -22.06 -7.00
CA SER A 145 10.56 -22.44 -8.19
C SER A 145 9.62 -21.33 -8.63
N ASP A 146 9.45 -21.20 -9.94
CA ASP A 146 8.53 -20.27 -10.55
C ASP A 146 7.13 -20.85 -10.68
N ILE A 147 6.52 -21.14 -9.54
CA ILE A 147 5.16 -21.74 -9.50
C ILE A 147 4.11 -20.81 -10.11
N PHE A 148 4.34 -19.49 -10.08
CA PHE A 148 3.38 -18.54 -10.64
C PHE A 148 3.28 -18.66 -12.16
N ARG A 149 4.42 -18.73 -12.86
CA ARG A 149 4.47 -18.93 -14.32
C ARG A 149 3.87 -20.27 -14.70
N ASP A 150 4.20 -21.33 -13.98
CA ASP A 150 3.68 -22.67 -14.22
C ASP A 150 2.15 -22.73 -14.10
N VAL A 151 1.61 -22.15 -13.02
CA VAL A 151 0.15 -22.14 -12.76
C VAL A 151 -0.62 -21.34 -13.81
N HIS A 152 -0.07 -20.24 -14.30
CA HIS A 152 -0.75 -19.32 -15.21
C HIS A 152 -0.31 -19.50 -16.68
N ASN A 153 0.60 -20.43 -16.96
CA ASN A 153 1.19 -20.69 -18.27
C ASN A 153 1.73 -19.42 -18.94
N LEU A 154 2.59 -18.71 -18.19
CA LEU A 154 3.23 -17.46 -18.60
C LEU A 154 4.70 -17.71 -18.93
N ASP A 155 5.23 -16.99 -19.94
CA ASP A 155 6.68 -16.92 -20.18
C ASP A 155 7.26 -15.70 -19.44
N GLU A 156 7.10 -14.51 -19.98
CA GLU A 156 7.45 -13.24 -19.35
C GLU A 156 6.18 -12.43 -19.07
N TYR A 157 6.17 -11.63 -17.99
CA TYR A 157 5.04 -10.79 -17.65
C TYR A 157 5.48 -9.57 -16.83
N LEU A 158 4.66 -8.51 -16.94
CA LEU A 158 4.69 -7.38 -16.02
C LEU A 158 3.71 -7.67 -14.89
N PHE A 159 4.09 -7.33 -13.65
CA PHE A 159 3.26 -7.64 -12.49
C PHE A 159 2.79 -6.37 -11.79
N TRP A 160 1.50 -6.30 -11.54
CA TRP A 160 0.86 -5.18 -10.84
C TRP A 160 -0.13 -5.70 -9.78
N PRO A 161 0.32 -5.92 -8.54
CA PRO A 161 -0.59 -6.22 -7.44
C PRO A 161 -1.23 -4.94 -6.92
N GLY A 162 -2.50 -5.02 -6.56
CA GLY A 162 -3.23 -3.90 -5.96
C GLY A 162 -4.69 -3.85 -6.37
N ILE A 163 -5.45 -3.07 -5.62
CA ILE A 163 -6.88 -2.85 -5.85
C ILE A 163 -7.11 -2.30 -7.26
N ILE A 164 -8.19 -2.75 -7.90
CA ILE A 164 -8.61 -2.24 -9.21
C ILE A 164 -9.64 -1.13 -9.00
N GLU A 165 -9.20 0.09 -9.22
CA GLU A 165 -9.98 1.32 -9.06
C GLU A 165 -9.35 2.49 -9.83
N PRO A 166 -10.08 3.59 -10.13
CA PRO A 166 -9.57 4.71 -10.93
C PRO A 166 -8.26 5.33 -10.40
N GLN A 167 -8.10 5.46 -9.08
CA GLN A 167 -6.91 6.04 -8.47
C GLN A 167 -5.65 5.20 -8.71
N LYS A 168 -5.80 3.89 -8.89
CA LYS A 168 -4.68 2.98 -9.20
C LYS A 168 -4.27 3.00 -10.68
N ASN A 169 -5.04 3.69 -11.54
CA ASN A 169 -4.61 4.11 -12.88
C ASN A 169 -4.30 2.97 -13.88
N GLN A 170 -4.82 1.77 -13.66
CA GLN A 170 -4.57 0.63 -14.55
C GLN A 170 -5.02 0.90 -15.99
N LEU A 171 -6.08 1.69 -16.20
CA LEU A 171 -6.61 1.98 -17.53
C LEU A 171 -5.62 2.75 -18.41
N THR A 172 -4.96 3.77 -17.87
CA THR A 172 -3.92 4.54 -18.58
C THR A 172 -2.75 3.64 -18.96
N ALA A 173 -2.29 2.80 -18.02
CA ALA A 173 -1.22 1.83 -18.29
C ALA A 173 -1.61 0.81 -19.36
N ILE A 174 -2.84 0.28 -19.33
CA ILE A 174 -3.33 -0.65 -20.35
C ILE A 174 -3.32 0.05 -21.73
N ASN A 175 -3.83 1.27 -21.82
CA ASN A 175 -3.84 2.02 -23.08
C ASN A 175 -2.43 2.26 -23.63
N ALA A 176 -1.50 2.64 -22.77
CA ALA A 176 -0.11 2.87 -23.15
C ALA A 176 0.59 1.58 -23.62
N LEU A 177 0.35 0.45 -22.94
CA LEU A 177 1.18 -0.74 -23.07
C LEU A 177 0.53 -1.88 -23.88
N LYS A 178 -0.74 -1.77 -24.28
CA LYS A 178 -1.51 -2.84 -24.95
C LYS A 178 -0.91 -3.35 -26.28
N ASN A 179 0.00 -2.62 -26.89
CA ASN A 179 0.68 -2.99 -28.12
C ASN A 179 2.06 -3.64 -27.88
N LEU A 180 2.51 -3.76 -26.62
CA LEU A 180 3.72 -4.51 -26.31
C LEU A 180 3.42 -6.01 -26.30
N ASP A 181 4.39 -6.80 -26.75
CA ASP A 181 4.29 -8.27 -26.78
C ASP A 181 4.68 -8.88 -25.42
N ILE A 182 4.15 -8.32 -24.34
CA ILE A 182 4.30 -8.83 -22.98
C ILE A 182 3.01 -8.58 -22.19
N PRO A 183 2.45 -9.61 -21.54
CA PRO A 183 1.22 -9.43 -20.77
C PRO A 183 1.46 -8.68 -19.47
N ILE A 184 0.44 -7.92 -19.03
CA ILE A 184 0.36 -7.43 -17.68
C ILE A 184 -0.55 -8.36 -16.87
N VAL A 185 -0.09 -8.72 -15.68
CA VAL A 185 -0.90 -9.45 -14.68
C VAL A 185 -1.29 -8.48 -13.57
N PHE A 186 -2.56 -8.13 -13.52
CA PHE A 186 -3.17 -7.41 -12.42
C PHE A 186 -3.69 -8.41 -11.38
N ALA A 187 -3.36 -8.20 -10.12
CA ALA A 187 -3.77 -9.10 -9.04
C ALA A 187 -4.26 -8.30 -7.83
N GLY A 188 -5.56 -8.31 -7.57
CA GLY A 188 -6.14 -7.56 -6.46
C GLY A 188 -7.66 -7.59 -6.44
N ASP A 189 -8.22 -7.02 -5.38
CA ASP A 189 -9.66 -6.89 -5.24
C ASP A 189 -10.24 -5.83 -6.20
N ILE A 190 -11.50 -6.00 -6.57
CA ILE A 190 -12.21 -5.10 -7.47
C ILE A 190 -13.08 -4.17 -6.62
N ARG A 191 -12.58 -2.97 -6.35
CA ARG A 191 -13.33 -1.96 -5.60
C ARG A 191 -14.34 -1.20 -6.50
N ASP A 192 -13.98 -0.96 -7.75
CA ASP A 192 -14.85 -0.33 -8.75
C ASP A 192 -15.10 -1.29 -9.92
N ARG A 193 -16.30 -1.86 -9.96
CA ARG A 193 -16.70 -2.82 -10.98
C ARG A 193 -16.80 -2.19 -12.38
N GLY A 194 -17.28 -0.95 -12.47
CA GLY A 194 -17.39 -0.23 -13.74
C GLY A 194 -16.03 0.05 -14.35
N TYR A 195 -15.09 0.48 -13.51
CA TYR A 195 -13.71 0.69 -13.93
C TYR A 195 -13.00 -0.61 -14.35
N TYR A 196 -13.19 -1.68 -13.59
CA TYR A 196 -12.69 -3.01 -13.96
C TYR A 196 -13.20 -3.48 -15.32
N ASP A 197 -14.52 -3.37 -15.56
CA ASP A 197 -15.13 -3.77 -16.83
C ASP A 197 -14.59 -2.92 -17.99
N LEU A 198 -14.34 -1.63 -17.77
CA LEU A 198 -13.69 -0.75 -18.74
C LEU A 198 -12.24 -1.21 -19.02
N CYS A 199 -11.43 -1.45 -18.00
CA CYS A 199 -10.07 -1.97 -18.15
C CYS A 199 -10.06 -3.28 -18.98
N LYS A 200 -10.94 -4.22 -18.64
CA LYS A 200 -11.06 -5.49 -19.37
C LYS A 200 -11.48 -5.32 -20.84
N SER A 201 -12.32 -4.32 -21.11
CA SER A 201 -12.80 -4.09 -22.47
C SER A 201 -11.72 -3.62 -23.44
N VAL A 202 -10.69 -2.95 -22.95
CA VAL A 202 -9.59 -2.38 -23.76
C VAL A 202 -8.29 -3.20 -23.67
N ALA A 203 -8.19 -4.09 -22.69
CA ALA A 203 -7.01 -4.92 -22.49
C ALA A 203 -6.88 -6.02 -23.55
N PRO A 204 -5.65 -6.33 -24.01
CA PRO A 204 -5.39 -7.53 -24.81
C PRO A 204 -5.85 -8.80 -24.08
N LYS A 205 -6.20 -9.84 -24.85
CA LYS A 205 -6.62 -11.14 -24.28
C LYS A 205 -5.52 -11.85 -23.48
N SER A 206 -4.26 -11.50 -23.72
CA SER A 206 -3.11 -11.99 -22.98
C SER A 206 -2.99 -11.43 -21.57
N TYR A 207 -3.62 -10.26 -21.27
CA TYR A 207 -3.58 -9.68 -19.95
C TYR A 207 -4.44 -10.47 -18.96
N LEU A 208 -3.88 -10.69 -17.77
CA LEU A 208 -4.58 -11.42 -16.72
C LEU A 208 -5.10 -10.44 -15.63
N PHE A 209 -6.29 -10.73 -15.16
CA PHE A 209 -6.91 -10.05 -14.03
C PHE A 209 -7.25 -11.12 -13.01
N LEU A 210 -6.44 -11.20 -11.98
CA LEU A 210 -6.54 -12.18 -10.91
C LEU A 210 -7.16 -11.55 -9.67
N ASN A 211 -7.82 -12.36 -8.87
CA ASN A 211 -8.24 -11.94 -7.54
C ASN A 211 -7.02 -11.67 -6.65
N GLU A 212 -7.26 -11.04 -5.51
CA GLU A 212 -6.25 -10.88 -4.48
C GLU A 212 -5.63 -12.25 -4.11
N MET A 213 -4.31 -12.28 -4.06
CA MET A 213 -3.58 -13.44 -3.56
C MET A 213 -3.38 -13.31 -2.05
N PRO A 214 -3.42 -14.42 -1.29
CA PRO A 214 -3.17 -14.35 0.14
C PRO A 214 -1.84 -13.65 0.45
N PRO A 215 -1.80 -12.75 1.42
CA PRO A 215 -0.60 -12.03 1.81
C PRO A 215 0.58 -12.95 2.07
N ALA A 216 1.76 -12.57 1.57
CA ALA A 216 3.00 -13.32 1.71
C ALA A 216 2.92 -14.81 1.29
N SER A 217 1.89 -15.21 0.53
CA SER A 217 1.80 -16.58 -0.01
C SER A 217 2.96 -16.86 -0.95
N GLN A 218 3.33 -18.13 -1.05
CA GLN A 218 4.38 -18.57 -1.99
C GLN A 218 4.05 -18.16 -3.43
N LEU A 219 2.77 -18.19 -3.81
CA LEU A 219 2.33 -17.77 -5.15
C LEU A 219 2.59 -16.29 -5.40
N LEU A 220 2.28 -15.42 -4.42
CA LEU A 220 2.53 -13.97 -4.52
C LEU A 220 4.03 -13.66 -4.54
N ARG A 221 4.82 -14.31 -3.68
CA ARG A 221 6.28 -14.13 -3.68
C ARG A 221 6.90 -14.61 -4.98
N SER A 222 6.47 -15.77 -5.52
CA SER A 222 6.90 -16.25 -6.83
C SER A 222 6.53 -15.27 -7.93
N ALA A 223 5.30 -14.70 -7.90
CA ALA A 223 4.89 -13.69 -8.88
C ALA A 223 5.80 -12.47 -8.90
N MET A 224 6.26 -12.02 -7.73
CA MET A 224 7.19 -10.89 -7.61
C MET A 224 8.63 -11.29 -8.00
N CYS A 225 9.14 -12.41 -7.52
CA CYS A 225 10.52 -12.84 -7.80
C CYS A 225 10.80 -13.06 -9.31
N TYR A 226 9.78 -13.45 -10.06
CA TYR A 226 9.96 -13.89 -11.45
C TYR A 226 9.28 -12.99 -12.50
N CYS A 227 8.65 -11.88 -12.10
CA CYS A 227 8.19 -10.90 -13.07
C CYS A 227 9.36 -10.20 -13.78
N LYS A 228 9.15 -9.84 -15.04
CA LYS A 228 10.15 -9.07 -15.82
C LYS A 228 10.30 -7.66 -15.27
N LEU A 229 9.17 -7.02 -14.93
CA LEU A 229 9.10 -5.73 -14.26
C LEU A 229 7.90 -5.73 -13.29
N TYR A 230 8.09 -5.12 -12.15
CA TYR A 230 7.01 -4.65 -11.31
C TYR A 230 6.55 -3.27 -11.78
N ILE A 231 5.25 -3.09 -11.97
CA ILE A 231 4.68 -1.80 -12.38
C ILE A 231 3.62 -1.38 -11.37
N GLU A 232 3.74 -0.18 -10.83
CA GLU A 232 2.67 0.45 -10.03
C GLU A 232 2.74 1.96 -10.24
N ILE A 233 1.83 2.51 -11.07
CA ILE A 233 1.81 3.91 -11.48
C ILE A 233 0.45 4.57 -11.14
N PRO A 234 0.04 4.55 -9.86
CA PRO A 234 -1.19 5.18 -9.42
C PRO A 234 -1.13 6.70 -9.58
N THR A 235 -2.29 7.37 -9.46
CA THR A 235 -2.36 8.84 -9.44
C THR A 235 -2.02 9.42 -8.07
N ASP A 236 -2.06 8.61 -7.03
CA ASP A 236 -1.63 8.92 -5.66
C ASP A 236 -0.18 8.46 -5.41
N PHE A 237 0.00 7.43 -4.63
CA PHE A 237 1.30 6.82 -4.35
C PHE A 237 1.20 5.29 -4.32
N PRO A 238 2.31 4.59 -4.61
CA PRO A 238 2.37 3.14 -4.44
C PRO A 238 2.17 2.74 -2.98
N GLY A 239 1.63 1.55 -2.79
CA GLY A 239 1.40 1.03 -1.45
C GLY A 239 2.57 0.20 -0.91
N ILE A 240 2.26 -0.60 0.12
CA ILE A 240 3.19 -1.56 0.72
C ILE A 240 3.72 -2.58 -0.30
N SER A 241 2.95 -2.87 -1.35
CA SER A 241 3.33 -3.76 -2.45
C SER A 241 4.64 -3.36 -3.15
N ALA A 242 4.93 -2.06 -3.23
CA ALA A 242 6.19 -1.58 -3.80
C ALA A 242 7.41 -1.93 -2.91
N PHE A 243 7.26 -1.91 -1.58
CA PHE A 243 8.31 -2.39 -0.66
C PHE A 243 8.51 -3.89 -0.74
N GLU A 244 7.42 -4.65 -0.92
CA GLU A 244 7.47 -6.10 -1.11
C GLU A 244 8.19 -6.45 -2.42
N ALA A 245 7.89 -5.71 -3.49
CA ALA A 245 8.58 -5.85 -4.77
C ALA A 245 10.07 -5.52 -4.66
N ALA A 246 10.42 -4.41 -4.00
CA ALA A 246 11.81 -4.02 -3.76
C ALA A 246 12.56 -5.09 -2.94
N LEU A 247 11.92 -5.63 -1.89
CA LEU A 247 12.50 -6.68 -1.07
C LEU A 247 12.64 -8.00 -1.83
N SER A 248 11.74 -8.29 -2.79
CA SER A 248 11.84 -9.43 -3.70
C SER A 248 12.92 -9.26 -4.79
N GLY A 249 13.51 -8.07 -4.91
CA GLY A 249 14.52 -7.76 -5.92
C GLY A 249 13.95 -7.40 -7.30
N CYS A 250 12.66 -7.04 -7.39
CA CYS A 250 12.03 -6.64 -8.65
C CYS A 250 12.64 -5.36 -9.22
N HIS A 251 12.83 -5.31 -10.53
CA HIS A 251 13.00 -4.04 -11.23
C HIS A 251 11.64 -3.33 -11.31
N MET A 252 11.60 -2.07 -10.88
CA MET A 252 10.36 -1.36 -10.61
C MET A 252 10.18 -0.15 -11.53
N VAL A 253 8.96 0.00 -12.07
CA VAL A 253 8.48 1.23 -12.69
C VAL A 253 7.35 1.78 -11.82
N LEU A 254 7.59 2.95 -11.22
CA LEU A 254 6.67 3.58 -10.29
C LEU A 254 6.23 4.96 -10.80
N ASN A 255 5.13 5.49 -10.28
CA ASN A 255 4.75 6.87 -10.58
C ASN A 255 5.77 7.85 -10.00
N ASP A 256 6.00 8.95 -10.73
CA ASP A 256 6.87 10.04 -10.30
C ASP A 256 6.16 10.92 -9.28
N CYS A 257 6.36 10.62 -8.01
CA CYS A 257 5.85 11.41 -6.90
C CYS A 257 6.89 11.48 -5.77
N GLU A 258 6.73 12.45 -4.86
CA GLU A 258 7.64 12.64 -3.72
C GLU A 258 7.76 11.38 -2.88
N TRP A 259 6.64 10.70 -2.65
CA TRP A 259 6.62 9.45 -1.88
C TRP A 259 7.49 8.37 -2.54
N SER A 260 7.32 8.11 -3.84
CA SER A 260 8.09 7.09 -4.55
C SER A 260 9.59 7.40 -4.53
N ARG A 261 9.95 8.66 -4.82
CA ARG A 261 11.36 9.08 -4.85
C ARG A 261 12.02 9.04 -3.48
N SER A 262 11.30 9.39 -2.41
CA SER A 262 11.85 9.38 -1.04
C SER A 262 12.15 7.97 -0.54
N HIS A 263 11.36 6.97 -0.96
CA HIS A 263 11.52 5.59 -0.50
C HIS A 263 12.46 4.75 -1.37
N PHE A 264 12.42 4.93 -2.69
CA PHE A 264 13.15 4.04 -3.61
C PHE A 264 14.37 4.71 -4.28
N SER A 265 14.48 6.03 -4.28
CA SER A 265 15.65 6.76 -4.83
C SER A 265 16.02 6.26 -6.24
N ASP A 266 17.20 5.66 -6.41
CA ASP A 266 17.69 5.12 -7.69
C ASP A 266 17.30 3.65 -7.94
N ASP A 267 16.55 3.00 -7.03
CA ASP A 267 16.15 1.59 -7.15
C ASP A 267 14.86 1.40 -7.97
N ALA A 268 14.27 2.48 -8.45
CA ALA A 268 13.10 2.44 -9.32
C ALA A 268 13.25 3.42 -10.49
N VAL A 269 12.58 3.11 -11.58
CA VAL A 269 12.39 4.03 -12.69
C VAL A 269 11.07 4.75 -12.50
N TYR A 270 11.02 6.06 -12.71
CA TYR A 270 9.85 6.88 -12.44
C TYR A 270 9.22 7.39 -13.72
N VAL A 271 7.88 7.48 -13.71
CA VAL A 271 7.10 7.90 -14.87
C VAL A 271 5.92 8.78 -14.46
N ASN A 272 5.61 9.79 -15.29
CA ASN A 272 4.39 10.57 -15.13
C ASN A 272 3.15 9.68 -15.34
N PRO A 273 2.29 9.46 -14.32
CA PRO A 273 1.14 8.58 -14.43
C PRO A 273 0.05 9.07 -15.41
N PHE A 274 0.12 10.31 -15.84
CA PHE A 274 -0.86 10.93 -16.75
C PHE A 274 -0.41 10.94 -18.22
N SER A 275 0.78 10.42 -18.55
CA SER A 275 1.34 10.43 -19.90
C SER A 275 1.49 9.03 -20.47
N GLU A 276 0.57 8.60 -21.35
CA GLU A 276 0.65 7.30 -22.02
C GLU A 276 1.96 7.14 -22.81
N ASP A 277 2.43 8.19 -23.48
CA ASP A 277 3.68 8.17 -24.26
C ASP A 277 4.90 7.98 -23.36
N GLU A 278 4.93 8.62 -22.20
CA GLU A 278 6.02 8.47 -21.24
C GLU A 278 5.98 7.10 -20.59
N ILE A 279 4.81 6.59 -20.25
CA ILE A 279 4.63 5.23 -19.72
C ILE A 279 5.17 4.21 -20.75
N LEU A 280 4.76 4.33 -22.01
CA LEU A 280 5.21 3.43 -23.08
C LEU A 280 6.73 3.46 -23.24
N SER A 281 7.30 4.67 -23.36
CA SER A 281 8.75 4.82 -23.57
C SER A 281 9.57 4.32 -22.38
N THR A 282 9.13 4.65 -21.16
CA THR A 282 9.82 4.26 -19.93
C THR A 282 9.80 2.73 -19.73
N VAL A 283 8.63 2.11 -19.88
CA VAL A 283 8.50 0.65 -19.74
C VAL A 283 9.27 -0.06 -20.84
N THR A 284 9.22 0.43 -22.09
CA THR A 284 9.98 -0.15 -23.21
C THR A 284 11.49 -0.09 -22.92
N ASN A 285 11.99 1.05 -22.45
CA ASN A 285 13.40 1.19 -22.11
C ASN A 285 13.80 0.28 -20.93
N ALA A 286 12.96 0.18 -19.92
CA ALA A 286 13.18 -0.72 -18.79
C ALA A 286 13.22 -2.20 -19.21
N LEU A 287 12.39 -2.61 -20.17
CA LEU A 287 12.40 -3.97 -20.69
C LEU A 287 13.65 -4.30 -21.51
N LEU A 288 14.29 -3.29 -22.11
CA LEU A 288 15.51 -3.45 -22.92
C LEU A 288 16.81 -3.43 -22.08
N CYS A 289 16.74 -3.00 -20.84
CA CYS A 289 17.88 -3.03 -19.94
C CYS A 289 18.17 -4.48 -19.53
N ASP A 290 19.39 -4.96 -19.79
CA ASP A 290 19.89 -6.16 -19.16
C ASP A 290 20.27 -5.79 -17.71
N TYR A 291 19.40 -6.12 -16.81
CA TYR A 291 19.62 -5.94 -15.37
C TYR A 291 20.45 -7.12 -14.85
N ASP A 292 21.77 -7.04 -15.02
CA ASP A 292 22.71 -8.07 -14.53
C ASP A 292 22.84 -8.07 -12.99
N ASP A 293 22.50 -6.94 -12.33
CA ASP A 293 22.53 -6.81 -10.88
C ASP A 293 21.09 -6.69 -10.31
N PRO A 294 20.68 -7.63 -9.44
CA PRO A 294 19.43 -7.47 -8.70
C PRO A 294 19.49 -6.21 -7.82
N ILE A 295 18.36 -5.54 -7.65
CA ILE A 295 18.24 -4.42 -6.71
C ILE A 295 18.87 -4.81 -5.38
N ASN A 296 19.61 -3.88 -4.76
CA ASN A 296 20.24 -4.13 -3.46
C ASN A 296 19.17 -4.28 -2.36
N THR A 297 18.62 -5.47 -2.25
CA THR A 297 17.54 -5.81 -1.32
C THR A 297 17.90 -5.62 0.15
N LYS A 298 19.21 -5.54 0.48
CA LYS A 298 19.66 -5.36 1.88
C LYS A 298 19.16 -4.06 2.51
N LYS A 299 19.00 -3.02 1.71
CA LYS A 299 18.50 -1.72 2.15
C LYS A 299 17.05 -1.81 2.64
N TYR A 300 16.24 -2.70 2.05
CA TYR A 300 14.82 -2.88 2.39
C TYR A 300 14.56 -3.85 3.54
N ARG A 301 15.59 -4.57 4.02
CA ARG A 301 15.48 -5.48 5.17
C ARG A 301 15.46 -4.78 6.54
N GLN A 302 15.61 -3.47 6.54
CA GLN A 302 15.55 -2.66 7.76
C GLN A 302 14.16 -2.04 8.01
N TYR A 303 13.22 -2.25 7.09
CA TYR A 303 11.84 -1.82 7.18
C TYR A 303 10.93 -2.87 7.83
#